data_b3c34d961813f0536fe841659e1e34f4
#
_entry.id   b3c34d961813f0536fe841659e1e34f4
#
_cell.length_a   1.000
_cell.length_b   1.000
_cell.length_c   1.000
_cell.angle_alpha   90.00
_cell.angle_beta   90.00
_cell.angle_gamma   90.00
#
_symmetry.space_group_name_H-M   'P 1'
#
loop_
_entity.id
_entity.type
_entity.pdbx_description
1 polymer ?
#
loop_
_entity_poly.entity_id
_entity_poly.type
_entity_poly.pdbx_seq_one_letter_code
_entity_poly.pdbx_strand_id
1 'polypeptide(L)'
;CKMNMLLHGIQDPRIEKGDTIRDPKLRKGGELMLFDRVIANPPFSLDDWGREEAEKDGYGRFRFGIPPKTKGDLAFLQHMVATTNAAGMVGVVLPHGVLFRGATEGDIRRAILQEDLLEAVVGLPSNLFYGTGIPAAILILNRAKRLARKNKVLFLEASRDFRPGTAQSFLREEDVKRIVAVFGAFKNVDKYARVVSLDEIEKNDYNLNISRYVETAATAETVDVTHTLRRLQELEQKRADAETRMRAHLKDFGYGT
;
A
#
# COMPACT_ATOMS: atom_id res chain seq x y z
N CYS A 1 -15.42 -9.99 -18.11
CA CYS A 1 -14.08 -10.54 -18.00
C CYS A 1 -13.66 -11.25 -19.30
N LYS A 2 -14.36 -12.30 -19.76
CA LYS A 2 -13.98 -13.10 -20.95
C LYS A 2 -13.83 -12.25 -22.22
N MET A 3 -14.79 -11.36 -22.50
CA MET A 3 -14.71 -10.43 -23.63
C MET A 3 -13.50 -9.50 -23.53
N ASN A 4 -13.18 -8.98 -22.34
CA ASN A 4 -12.00 -8.14 -22.13
C ASN A 4 -10.71 -8.89 -22.46
N MET A 5 -10.58 -10.15 -22.02
CA MET A 5 -9.42 -10.98 -22.35
C MET A 5 -9.27 -11.20 -23.87
N LEU A 6 -10.38 -11.47 -24.56
CA LEU A 6 -10.38 -11.62 -26.03
C LEU A 6 -9.93 -10.34 -26.74
N LEU A 7 -10.40 -9.17 -26.29
CA LEU A 7 -9.98 -7.87 -26.83
C LEU A 7 -8.49 -7.60 -26.62
N HIS A 8 -7.89 -8.18 -25.59
CA HIS A 8 -6.45 -8.12 -25.33
C HIS A 8 -5.66 -9.29 -25.95
N GLY A 9 -6.27 -10.05 -26.88
CA GLY A 9 -5.58 -11.11 -27.64
C GLY A 9 -5.48 -12.45 -26.94
N ILE A 10 -6.06 -12.63 -25.76
CA ILE A 10 -6.08 -13.91 -25.04
C ILE A 10 -7.29 -14.71 -25.50
N GLN A 11 -7.06 -15.72 -26.34
CA GLN A 11 -8.14 -16.45 -27.04
C GLN A 11 -8.87 -17.47 -26.16
N ASP A 12 -8.17 -18.13 -25.24
CA ASP A 12 -8.74 -19.16 -24.36
C ASP A 12 -8.38 -18.92 -22.89
N PRO A 13 -8.93 -17.88 -22.25
CA PRO A 13 -8.70 -17.61 -20.85
C PRO A 13 -9.52 -18.57 -19.98
N ARG A 14 -8.88 -19.26 -19.05
CA ARG A 14 -9.58 -19.99 -18.02
C ARG A 14 -10.15 -19.04 -16.97
N ILE A 15 -11.45 -18.84 -16.99
CA ILE A 15 -12.17 -17.94 -16.09
C ILE A 15 -13.23 -18.73 -15.34
N GLU A 16 -13.10 -18.74 -14.01
CA GLU A 16 -14.06 -19.36 -13.11
C GLU A 16 -14.90 -18.30 -12.39
N LYS A 17 -16.19 -18.50 -12.29
CA LYS A 17 -17.10 -17.64 -11.52
C LYS A 17 -17.23 -18.17 -10.10
N GLY A 18 -16.87 -17.37 -9.11
CA GLY A 18 -16.99 -17.76 -7.70
C GLY A 18 -16.33 -16.75 -6.75
N ASP A 19 -16.48 -17.02 -5.48
CA ASP A 19 -15.75 -16.31 -4.41
C ASP A 19 -14.40 -17.00 -4.20
N THR A 20 -13.33 -16.28 -4.48
CA THR A 20 -11.96 -16.80 -4.41
C THR A 20 -11.56 -17.23 -2.99
N ILE A 21 -12.08 -16.56 -1.98
CA ILE A 21 -11.75 -16.87 -0.58
C ILE A 21 -12.62 -18.01 -0.06
N ARG A 22 -13.96 -17.91 -0.23
CA ARG A 22 -14.90 -18.91 0.32
C ARG A 22 -14.84 -20.22 -0.44
N ASP A 23 -14.70 -20.16 -1.78
CA ASP A 23 -14.74 -21.35 -2.64
C ASP A 23 -13.80 -21.20 -3.85
N PRO A 24 -12.49 -21.38 -3.67
CA PRO A 24 -11.53 -21.26 -4.76
C PRO A 24 -11.78 -22.34 -5.82
N LYS A 25 -12.03 -21.92 -7.07
CA LYS A 25 -12.42 -22.81 -8.18
C LYS A 25 -11.25 -23.36 -8.98
N LEU A 26 -10.09 -22.65 -8.99
CA LEU A 26 -8.91 -23.09 -9.73
C LEU A 26 -8.19 -24.20 -8.95
N ARG A 27 -8.68 -25.43 -9.13
CA ARG A 27 -8.18 -26.64 -8.46
C ARG A 27 -7.84 -27.74 -9.47
N LYS A 28 -6.92 -28.61 -9.07
CA LYS A 28 -6.56 -29.84 -9.81
C LYS A 28 -6.33 -30.97 -8.80
N GLY A 29 -7.06 -32.07 -8.93
CA GLY A 29 -6.94 -33.21 -8.00
C GLY A 29 -7.32 -32.90 -6.55
N GLY A 30 -8.20 -31.90 -6.32
CA GLY A 30 -8.57 -31.47 -4.97
C GLY A 30 -7.68 -30.35 -4.39
N GLU A 31 -6.48 -30.14 -4.91
CA GLU A 31 -5.53 -29.13 -4.48
C GLU A 31 -5.64 -27.84 -5.28
N LEU A 32 -5.19 -26.70 -4.72
CA LEU A 32 -5.10 -25.43 -5.44
C LEU A 32 -4.12 -25.52 -6.59
N MET A 33 -4.50 -24.97 -7.74
CA MET A 33 -3.56 -24.81 -8.85
C MET A 33 -2.48 -23.80 -8.47
N LEU A 34 -1.23 -24.08 -8.88
CA LEU A 34 -0.08 -23.22 -8.66
C LEU A 34 0.32 -22.50 -9.95
N PHE A 35 0.71 -21.25 -9.82
CA PHE A 35 1.05 -20.35 -10.93
C PHE A 35 2.43 -19.71 -10.74
N ASP A 36 3.11 -19.38 -11.85
CA ASP A 36 4.39 -18.68 -11.83
C ASP A 36 4.25 -17.21 -11.46
N ARG A 37 3.14 -16.62 -11.84
CA ARG A 37 2.82 -15.21 -11.60
C ARG A 37 1.37 -15.07 -11.17
N VAL A 38 1.16 -14.46 -10.02
CA VAL A 38 -0.17 -14.17 -9.49
C VAL A 38 -0.28 -12.66 -9.29
N ILE A 39 -1.22 -12.04 -9.98
CA ILE A 39 -1.45 -10.58 -9.88
C ILE A 39 -2.91 -10.31 -9.53
N ALA A 40 -3.15 -9.32 -8.68
CA ALA A 40 -4.50 -8.88 -8.36
C ALA A 40 -4.55 -7.40 -7.93
N ASN A 41 -5.71 -6.81 -8.14
CA ASN A 41 -6.17 -5.61 -7.47
C ASN A 41 -7.49 -5.99 -6.77
N PRO A 42 -7.42 -6.56 -5.56
CA PRO A 42 -8.62 -6.98 -4.84
C PRO A 42 -9.41 -5.78 -4.31
N PRO A 43 -10.68 -5.96 -3.92
CA PRO A 43 -11.44 -4.90 -3.27
C PRO A 43 -10.76 -4.47 -1.97
N PHE A 44 -10.57 -3.15 -1.81
CA PHE A 44 -9.89 -2.60 -0.63
C PHE A 44 -10.75 -2.69 0.62
N SER A 45 -10.14 -3.16 1.71
CA SER A 45 -10.76 -3.22 3.04
C SER A 45 -12.15 -3.87 3.04
N LEU A 46 -12.29 -4.97 2.30
CA LEU A 46 -13.55 -5.69 2.19
C LEU A 46 -13.99 -6.22 3.57
N ASP A 47 -15.20 -5.83 3.97
CA ASP A 47 -15.88 -6.43 5.11
C ASP A 47 -16.48 -7.78 4.71
N ASP A 48 -16.69 -8.66 5.69
CA ASP A 48 -17.30 -9.98 5.49
C ASP A 48 -16.70 -10.78 4.30
N TRP A 49 -15.38 -10.78 4.24
CA TRP A 49 -14.59 -11.39 3.16
C TRP A 49 -14.54 -12.94 3.20
N GLY A 50 -15.21 -13.58 4.17
CA GLY A 50 -15.21 -15.04 4.34
C GLY A 50 -14.28 -15.53 5.44
N ARG A 51 -14.20 -14.79 6.56
CA ARG A 51 -13.36 -15.16 7.71
C ARG A 51 -13.72 -16.51 8.31
N GLU A 52 -15.01 -16.79 8.44
CA GLU A 52 -15.50 -18.04 9.04
C GLU A 52 -15.12 -19.27 8.21
N GLU A 53 -15.10 -19.13 6.89
CA GLU A 53 -14.62 -20.15 5.95
C GLU A 53 -13.10 -20.26 5.98
N ALA A 54 -12.40 -19.12 6.13
CA ALA A 54 -10.94 -19.10 6.25
C ALA A 54 -10.44 -19.81 7.51
N GLU A 55 -11.18 -19.76 8.61
CA GLU A 55 -10.88 -20.51 9.84
C GLU A 55 -10.97 -22.03 9.65
N LYS A 56 -11.69 -22.48 8.62
CA LYS A 56 -11.87 -23.90 8.23
C LYS A 56 -11.11 -24.26 6.97
N ASP A 57 -10.16 -23.42 6.56
CA ASP A 57 -9.42 -23.60 5.30
C ASP A 57 -8.63 -24.91 5.25
N GLY A 58 -8.98 -25.79 4.35
CA GLY A 58 -8.29 -27.06 4.12
C GLY A 58 -7.03 -26.96 3.24
N TYR A 59 -6.71 -25.79 2.67
CA TYR A 59 -5.60 -25.59 1.75
C TYR A 59 -4.36 -24.96 2.40
N GLY A 60 -4.42 -24.65 3.70
CA GLY A 60 -3.31 -24.01 4.41
C GLY A 60 -2.99 -22.58 3.94
N ARG A 61 -3.97 -21.88 3.32
CA ARG A 61 -3.78 -20.53 2.79
C ARG A 61 -3.46 -19.51 3.87
N PHE A 62 -4.11 -19.63 5.04
CA PHE A 62 -4.06 -18.65 6.12
C PHE A 62 -3.03 -19.02 7.22
N ARG A 63 -1.94 -19.66 6.83
CA ARG A 63 -0.89 -20.10 7.77
C ARG A 63 -0.16 -18.95 8.48
N PHE A 64 -0.23 -17.73 7.95
CA PHE A 64 0.32 -16.54 8.59
C PHE A 64 -0.63 -15.89 9.60
N GLY A 65 -1.90 -16.36 9.66
CA GLY A 65 -2.94 -15.85 10.55
C GLY A 65 -4.21 -15.44 9.81
N ILE A 66 -5.32 -15.36 10.55
CA ILE A 66 -6.62 -14.99 10.01
C ILE A 66 -6.82 -13.48 10.11
N PRO A 67 -6.97 -12.73 9.01
CA PRO A 67 -7.19 -11.28 9.04
C PRO A 67 -8.47 -10.90 9.81
N PRO A 68 -8.57 -9.63 10.29
CA PRO A 68 -9.77 -9.14 10.95
C PRO A 68 -11.01 -9.23 10.03
N LYS A 69 -12.21 -9.43 10.60
CA LYS A 69 -13.46 -9.56 9.84
C LYS A 69 -13.71 -8.37 8.90
N THR A 70 -13.36 -7.16 9.33
CA THR A 70 -13.59 -5.90 8.60
C THR A 70 -12.45 -5.51 7.65
N LYS A 71 -11.43 -6.36 7.45
CA LYS A 71 -10.24 -6.05 6.65
C LYS A 71 -9.72 -7.30 5.92
N GLY A 72 -10.29 -7.59 4.76
CA GLY A 72 -9.94 -8.75 3.92
C GLY A 72 -8.64 -8.62 3.12
N ASP A 73 -7.98 -7.47 3.16
CA ASP A 73 -6.80 -7.17 2.31
C ASP A 73 -5.75 -8.29 2.33
N LEU A 74 -5.32 -8.70 3.55
CA LEU A 74 -4.31 -9.75 3.73
C LEU A 74 -4.84 -11.17 3.52
N ALA A 75 -6.17 -11.38 3.43
CA ALA A 75 -6.72 -12.68 3.04
C ALA A 75 -6.45 -12.95 1.55
N PHE A 76 -6.68 -11.95 0.70
CA PHE A 76 -6.36 -12.05 -0.72
C PHE A 76 -4.86 -12.25 -0.94
N LEU A 77 -4.00 -11.51 -0.23
CA LEU A 77 -2.56 -11.70 -0.32
C LEU A 77 -2.14 -13.14 0.03
N GLN A 78 -2.66 -13.68 1.13
CA GLN A 78 -2.34 -15.04 1.56
C GLN A 78 -2.84 -16.10 0.55
N HIS A 79 -4.04 -15.93 -0.02
CA HIS A 79 -4.53 -16.78 -1.10
C HIS A 79 -3.59 -16.73 -2.31
N MET A 80 -3.13 -15.55 -2.72
CA MET A 80 -2.18 -15.40 -3.83
C MET A 80 -0.86 -16.10 -3.55
N VAL A 81 -0.31 -15.99 -2.34
CA VAL A 81 0.90 -16.71 -1.93
C VAL A 81 0.70 -18.22 -1.99
N ALA A 82 -0.45 -18.72 -1.51
CA ALA A 82 -0.75 -20.15 -1.51
C ALA A 82 -0.95 -20.72 -2.92
N THR A 83 -1.38 -19.90 -3.87
CA THR A 83 -1.54 -20.28 -5.30
C THR A 83 -0.29 -20.00 -6.15
N THR A 84 0.82 -19.64 -5.54
CA THR A 84 2.08 -19.36 -6.24
C THR A 84 3.05 -20.55 -6.09
N ASN A 85 3.65 -21.01 -7.19
CA ASN A 85 4.63 -22.09 -7.15
C ASN A 85 5.95 -21.68 -6.44
N ALA A 86 6.84 -22.64 -6.22
CA ALA A 86 8.08 -22.42 -5.46
C ALA A 86 9.05 -21.39 -6.08
N ALA A 87 8.97 -21.12 -7.38
CA ALA A 87 9.75 -20.12 -8.10
C ALA A 87 8.92 -18.91 -8.54
N GLY A 88 7.68 -18.83 -8.08
CA GLY A 88 6.74 -17.83 -8.54
C GLY A 88 6.81 -16.51 -7.78
N MET A 89 6.09 -15.53 -8.31
CA MET A 89 5.99 -14.17 -7.75
C MET A 89 4.54 -13.72 -7.65
N VAL A 90 4.27 -12.89 -6.65
CA VAL A 90 2.99 -12.21 -6.45
C VAL A 90 3.19 -10.71 -6.65
N GLY A 91 2.24 -10.08 -7.35
CA GLY A 91 2.11 -8.63 -7.42
C GLY A 91 0.69 -8.22 -7.04
N VAL A 92 0.52 -7.47 -5.97
CA VAL A 92 -0.82 -7.09 -5.48
C VAL A 92 -0.88 -5.61 -5.15
N VAL A 93 -1.99 -4.98 -5.54
CA VAL A 93 -2.31 -3.61 -5.15
C VAL A 93 -3.14 -3.64 -3.88
N LEU A 94 -2.69 -2.97 -2.84
CA LEU A 94 -3.37 -2.91 -1.54
C LEU A 94 -3.39 -1.47 -1.00
N PRO A 95 -4.33 -1.12 -0.12
CA PRO A 95 -4.34 0.19 0.53
C PRO A 95 -3.15 0.33 1.48
N HIS A 96 -2.61 1.54 1.63
CA HIS A 96 -1.44 1.81 2.49
C HIS A 96 -1.59 1.30 3.93
N GLY A 97 -2.82 1.19 4.43
CA GLY A 97 -3.09 0.70 5.78
C GLY A 97 -2.46 -0.67 6.09
N VAL A 98 -2.36 -1.57 5.11
CA VAL A 98 -1.75 -2.90 5.32
C VAL A 98 -0.28 -2.82 5.70
N LEU A 99 0.39 -1.71 5.38
CA LEU A 99 1.81 -1.52 5.63
C LEU A 99 2.12 -1.28 7.12
N PHE A 100 1.15 -0.78 7.90
CA PHE A 100 1.42 -0.31 9.27
C PHE A 100 0.35 -0.64 10.30
N ARG A 101 -0.87 -1.08 9.90
CA ARG A 101 -1.88 -1.48 10.89
C ARG A 101 -1.32 -2.58 11.78
N GLY A 102 -1.59 -2.49 13.08
CA GLY A 102 -1.13 -3.41 14.12
C GLY A 102 -2.04 -4.63 14.30
N ALA A 103 -1.99 -5.23 15.49
CA ALA A 103 -2.71 -6.44 15.86
C ALA A 103 -2.50 -7.58 14.84
N THR A 104 -3.52 -8.35 14.52
CA THR A 104 -3.43 -9.52 13.63
C THR A 104 -2.81 -9.20 12.27
N GLU A 105 -3.08 -8.02 11.68
CA GLU A 105 -2.43 -7.63 10.41
C GLU A 105 -0.92 -7.42 10.59
N GLY A 106 -0.48 -6.92 11.75
CA GLY A 106 0.93 -6.82 12.12
C GLY A 106 1.60 -8.18 12.23
N ASP A 107 0.93 -9.16 12.86
CA ASP A 107 1.46 -10.51 13.01
C ASP A 107 1.58 -11.23 11.67
N ILE A 108 0.58 -11.13 10.80
CA ILE A 108 0.61 -11.67 9.44
C ILE A 108 1.76 -11.05 8.63
N ARG A 109 1.93 -9.74 8.72
CA ARG A 109 3.00 -9.02 8.03
C ARG A 109 4.39 -9.47 8.53
N ARG A 110 4.55 -9.61 9.85
CA ARG A 110 5.77 -10.15 10.47
C ARG A 110 6.10 -11.54 9.94
N ALA A 111 5.12 -12.45 9.94
CA ALA A 111 5.32 -13.82 9.48
C ALA A 111 5.73 -13.90 7.99
N ILE A 112 5.12 -13.09 7.12
CA ILE A 112 5.48 -12.97 5.70
C ILE A 112 6.93 -12.48 5.53
N LEU A 113 7.37 -11.52 6.35
CA LEU A 113 8.73 -10.98 6.32
C LEU A 113 9.75 -11.98 6.85
N GLN A 114 9.43 -12.70 7.92
CA GLN A 114 10.30 -13.74 8.49
C GLN A 114 10.54 -14.91 7.52
N GLU A 115 9.59 -15.19 6.61
CA GLU A 115 9.80 -16.14 5.51
C GLU A 115 10.56 -15.53 4.31
N ASP A 116 11.00 -14.30 4.43
CA ASP A 116 11.69 -13.54 3.38
C ASP A 116 10.94 -13.50 2.03
N LEU A 117 9.60 -13.47 2.07
CA LEU A 117 8.77 -13.46 0.86
C LEU A 117 8.67 -12.09 0.22
N LEU A 118 8.57 -11.00 1.01
CA LEU A 118 8.39 -9.65 0.50
C LEU A 118 9.68 -9.13 -0.14
N GLU A 119 9.64 -8.84 -1.44
CA GLU A 119 10.78 -8.33 -2.21
C GLU A 119 10.74 -6.81 -2.39
N ALA A 120 9.55 -6.22 -2.59
CA ALA A 120 9.42 -4.77 -2.70
C ALA A 120 8.06 -4.24 -2.23
N VAL A 121 8.07 -2.98 -1.82
CA VAL A 121 6.89 -2.15 -1.56
C VAL A 121 7.01 -0.90 -2.43
N VAL A 122 6.02 -0.67 -3.30
CA VAL A 122 5.97 0.48 -4.21
C VAL A 122 4.80 1.36 -3.84
N GLY A 123 5.05 2.57 -3.36
CA GLY A 123 4.03 3.58 -3.09
C GLY A 123 3.50 4.18 -4.38
N LEU A 124 2.19 4.26 -4.51
CA LEU A 124 1.51 4.80 -5.68
C LEU A 124 0.87 6.16 -5.38
N PRO A 125 0.63 6.99 -6.40
CA PRO A 125 -0.11 8.23 -6.26
C PRO A 125 -1.50 8.01 -5.66
N SER A 126 -1.97 8.98 -4.88
CA SER A 126 -3.39 9.05 -4.49
C SER A 126 -4.27 9.35 -5.70
N ASN A 127 -5.56 9.06 -5.59
CA ASN A 127 -6.55 9.24 -6.68
C ASN A 127 -6.19 8.48 -7.99
N LEU A 128 -5.43 7.39 -7.90
CA LEU A 128 -5.06 6.59 -9.08
C LEU A 128 -6.19 5.63 -9.51
N PHE A 129 -7.00 5.16 -8.57
CA PHE A 129 -8.05 4.17 -8.82
C PHE A 129 -9.44 4.79 -8.76
N TYR A 130 -10.36 4.30 -9.62
CA TYR A 130 -11.74 4.76 -9.64
C TYR A 130 -12.43 4.54 -8.30
N GLY A 131 -13.22 5.53 -7.87
CA GLY A 131 -14.04 5.42 -6.67
C GLY A 131 -13.31 5.53 -5.34
N THR A 132 -11.99 5.77 -5.33
CA THR A 132 -11.22 5.97 -4.10
C THR A 132 -10.10 6.97 -4.26
N GLY A 133 -9.98 7.89 -3.29
CA GLY A 133 -8.83 8.79 -3.16
C GLY A 133 -7.70 8.21 -2.29
N ILE A 134 -7.88 7.00 -1.76
CA ILE A 134 -6.93 6.39 -0.81
C ILE A 134 -5.63 6.06 -1.55
N PRO A 135 -4.46 6.44 -1.00
CA PRO A 135 -3.19 6.02 -1.56
C PRO A 135 -3.04 4.50 -1.43
N ALA A 136 -2.54 3.88 -2.49
CA ALA A 136 -2.30 2.45 -2.56
C ALA A 136 -0.81 2.14 -2.70
N ALA A 137 -0.44 0.91 -2.41
CA ALA A 137 0.90 0.39 -2.65
C ALA A 137 0.84 -0.92 -3.43
N ILE A 138 1.84 -1.19 -4.24
CA ILE A 138 2.06 -2.52 -4.79
C ILE A 138 3.01 -3.27 -3.85
N LEU A 139 2.59 -4.45 -3.40
CA LEU A 139 3.47 -5.39 -2.73
C LEU A 139 3.91 -6.45 -3.72
N ILE A 140 5.23 -6.66 -3.82
CA ILE A 140 5.83 -7.70 -4.66
C ILE A 140 6.43 -8.75 -3.75
N LEU A 141 5.88 -9.97 -3.81
CA LEU A 141 6.41 -11.12 -3.10
C LEU A 141 7.09 -12.08 -4.08
N ASN A 142 8.19 -12.66 -3.65
CA ASN A 142 8.99 -13.58 -4.47
C ASN A 142 9.41 -14.79 -3.64
N ARG A 143 8.97 -15.98 -4.04
CA ARG A 143 9.30 -17.23 -3.35
C ARG A 143 10.73 -17.73 -3.65
N ALA A 144 11.36 -17.20 -4.70
CA ALA A 144 12.71 -17.55 -5.10
C ALA A 144 13.58 -16.30 -5.33
N LYS A 145 13.70 -15.46 -4.30
CA LYS A 145 14.57 -14.29 -4.35
C LYS A 145 16.01 -14.65 -4.73
N ARG A 146 16.60 -13.87 -5.61
CA ARG A 146 18.02 -13.97 -5.92
C ARG A 146 18.85 -13.76 -4.65
N LEU A 147 19.98 -14.43 -4.53
CA LEU A 147 20.84 -14.38 -3.34
C LEU A 147 21.16 -12.93 -2.89
N ALA A 148 21.43 -12.02 -3.83
CA ALA A 148 21.71 -10.61 -3.55
C ALA A 148 20.52 -9.84 -2.95
N ARG A 149 19.29 -10.36 -3.06
CA ARG A 149 18.05 -9.74 -2.57
C ARG A 149 17.50 -10.44 -1.32
N LYS A 150 18.09 -11.57 -0.90
CA LYS A 150 17.66 -12.26 0.32
C LYS A 150 17.79 -11.38 1.54
N ASN A 151 16.84 -11.49 2.46
CA ASN A 151 16.74 -10.71 3.69
C ASN A 151 16.74 -9.18 3.44
N LYS A 152 16.26 -8.75 2.29
CA LYS A 152 16.14 -7.33 1.94
C LYS A 152 14.81 -7.06 1.27
N VAL A 153 14.30 -5.83 1.47
CA VAL A 153 13.10 -5.30 0.83
C VAL A 153 13.46 -3.97 0.17
N LEU A 154 13.03 -3.78 -1.06
CA LEU A 154 13.13 -2.50 -1.76
C LEU A 154 11.87 -1.68 -1.43
N PHE A 155 12.05 -0.51 -0.83
CA PHE A 155 11.02 0.51 -0.72
C PHE A 155 11.19 1.51 -1.84
N LEU A 156 10.12 1.77 -2.58
CA LEU A 156 10.09 2.67 -3.72
C LEU A 156 8.92 3.63 -3.57
N GLU A 157 9.21 4.93 -3.62
CA GLU A 157 8.22 5.99 -3.43
C GLU A 157 7.89 6.66 -4.75
N ALA A 158 6.87 6.16 -5.44
CA ALA A 158 6.40 6.68 -6.72
C ALA A 158 5.12 7.54 -6.59
N SER A 159 4.76 7.97 -5.38
CA SER A 159 3.53 8.76 -5.15
C SER A 159 3.53 10.12 -5.89
N ARG A 160 4.69 10.57 -6.35
CA ARG A 160 4.85 11.83 -7.11
C ARG A 160 4.98 11.60 -8.62
N ASP A 161 5.10 10.35 -9.06
CA ASP A 161 5.26 9.99 -10.46
C ASP A 161 3.88 9.83 -11.11
N PHE A 162 3.25 10.94 -11.48
CA PHE A 162 1.95 10.92 -12.14
C PHE A 162 1.67 12.20 -12.92
N ARG A 163 0.71 12.11 -13.82
CA ARG A 163 0.06 13.26 -14.43
C ARG A 163 -1.28 13.50 -13.72
N PRO A 164 -1.53 14.71 -13.19
CA PRO A 164 -2.84 15.03 -12.63
C PRO A 164 -3.90 15.08 -13.73
N GLY A 165 -5.09 14.59 -13.42
CA GLY A 165 -6.30 14.76 -14.22
C GLY A 165 -7.39 15.42 -13.40
N THR A 166 -8.54 15.73 -14.01
CA THR A 166 -9.64 16.46 -13.36
C THR A 166 -10.25 15.67 -12.19
N ALA A 167 -10.41 14.36 -12.34
CA ALA A 167 -11.04 13.48 -11.34
C ALA A 167 -10.11 12.36 -10.85
N GLN A 168 -9.00 12.12 -11.53
CA GLN A 168 -8.14 10.97 -11.30
C GLN A 168 -6.69 11.29 -11.67
N SER A 169 -5.73 10.71 -10.97
CA SER A 169 -4.31 10.70 -11.33
C SER A 169 -4.02 9.59 -12.34
N PHE A 170 -3.02 9.80 -13.19
CA PHE A 170 -2.63 8.83 -14.22
C PHE A 170 -1.13 8.56 -14.16
N LEU A 171 -0.74 7.29 -14.12
CA LEU A 171 0.65 6.90 -14.38
C LEU A 171 0.92 7.00 -15.88
N ARG A 172 1.98 7.73 -16.24
CA ARG A 172 2.47 7.80 -17.61
C ARG A 172 3.34 6.58 -17.90
N GLU A 173 3.56 6.29 -19.16
CA GLU A 173 4.46 5.18 -19.56
C GLU A 173 5.89 5.37 -19.00
N GLU A 174 6.36 6.60 -18.95
CA GLU A 174 7.66 6.95 -18.37
C GLU A 174 7.74 6.67 -16.86
N ASP A 175 6.64 6.93 -16.11
CA ASP A 175 6.54 6.66 -14.69
C ASP A 175 6.63 5.14 -14.43
N VAL A 176 5.89 4.36 -15.21
CA VAL A 176 5.93 2.89 -15.14
C VAL A 176 7.31 2.36 -15.50
N LYS A 177 7.94 2.87 -16.56
CA LYS A 177 9.31 2.49 -16.97
C LYS A 177 10.33 2.79 -15.86
N ARG A 178 10.21 3.94 -15.20
CA ARG A 178 11.06 4.32 -14.07
C ARG A 178 10.92 3.35 -12.89
N ILE A 179 9.69 3.06 -12.48
CA ILE A 179 9.40 2.10 -11.40
C ILE A 179 10.01 0.74 -11.73
N VAL A 180 9.78 0.22 -12.94
CA VAL A 180 10.30 -1.08 -13.39
C VAL A 180 11.83 -1.09 -13.44
N ALA A 181 12.47 -0.04 -13.95
CA ALA A 181 13.92 0.08 -14.00
C ALA A 181 14.55 0.08 -12.60
N VAL A 182 13.99 0.84 -11.66
CA VAL A 182 14.48 0.90 -10.27
C VAL A 182 14.26 -0.42 -9.55
N PHE A 183 13.10 -1.06 -9.71
CA PHE A 183 12.85 -2.41 -9.18
C PHE A 183 13.84 -3.44 -9.76
N GLY A 184 14.10 -3.39 -11.06
CA GLY A 184 15.07 -4.27 -11.73
C GLY A 184 16.49 -4.10 -11.22
N ALA A 185 16.94 -2.85 -11.07
CA ALA A 185 18.25 -2.50 -10.57
C ALA A 185 18.45 -2.88 -9.09
N PHE A 186 17.39 -2.84 -8.28
CA PHE A 186 17.37 -3.14 -6.84
C PHE A 186 18.46 -2.39 -6.08
N LYS A 187 18.51 -1.06 -6.23
CA LYS A 187 19.53 -0.18 -5.64
C LYS A 187 18.88 1.04 -5.02
N ASN A 188 19.62 1.68 -4.11
CA ASN A 188 19.20 2.96 -3.56
C ASN A 188 19.19 4.03 -4.65
N VAL A 189 18.14 4.86 -4.63
CA VAL A 189 18.00 6.06 -5.46
C VAL A 189 17.58 7.19 -4.51
N ASP A 190 18.35 8.26 -4.50
CA ASP A 190 18.10 9.38 -3.58
C ASP A 190 16.64 9.86 -3.65
N LYS A 191 16.02 10.01 -2.46
CA LYS A 191 14.62 10.46 -2.28
C LYS A 191 13.56 9.66 -3.07
N TYR A 192 13.91 8.49 -3.60
CA TYR A 192 13.01 7.70 -4.43
C TYR A 192 12.96 6.22 -4.05
N ALA A 193 14.11 5.59 -3.79
CA ALA A 193 14.12 4.17 -3.44
C ALA A 193 15.23 3.82 -2.45
N ARG A 194 14.94 2.89 -1.55
CA ARG A 194 15.91 2.38 -0.59
C ARG A 194 15.77 0.86 -0.42
N VAL A 195 16.90 0.17 -0.46
CA VAL A 195 17.03 -1.24 -0.10
C VAL A 195 17.27 -1.33 1.40
N VAL A 196 16.39 -2.00 2.11
CA VAL A 196 16.37 -2.09 3.58
C VAL A 196 16.53 -3.55 3.98
N SER A 197 17.36 -3.82 4.99
CA SER A 197 17.53 -5.17 5.55
C SER A 197 16.32 -5.57 6.40
N LEU A 198 16.06 -6.87 6.53
CA LEU A 198 15.02 -7.36 7.44
C LEU A 198 15.30 -6.98 8.90
N ASP A 199 16.57 -6.94 9.33
CA ASP A 199 16.96 -6.52 10.69
C ASP A 199 16.56 -5.07 10.98
N GLU A 200 16.65 -4.17 9.99
CA GLU A 200 16.19 -2.80 10.13
C GLU A 200 14.65 -2.72 10.17
N ILE A 201 13.97 -3.53 9.37
CA ILE A 201 12.50 -3.60 9.36
C ILE A 201 12.00 -4.17 10.71
N GLU A 202 12.68 -5.17 11.26
CA GLU A 202 12.39 -5.73 12.58
C GLU A 202 12.52 -4.66 13.68
N LYS A 203 13.60 -3.88 13.69
CA LYS A 203 13.79 -2.76 14.63
C LYS A 203 12.72 -1.67 14.52
N ASN A 204 12.02 -1.63 13.40
CA ASN A 204 10.85 -0.76 13.16
C ASN A 204 9.51 -1.50 13.38
N ASP A 205 9.46 -2.56 14.20
CA ASP A 205 8.27 -3.35 14.50
C ASP A 205 7.57 -3.90 13.26
N TYR A 206 8.33 -4.29 12.25
CA TYR A 206 7.82 -4.77 10.97
C TYR A 206 6.85 -3.80 10.29
N ASN A 207 6.98 -2.51 10.58
CA ASN A 207 6.23 -1.45 9.95
C ASN A 207 6.83 -1.17 8.57
N LEU A 208 6.00 -1.26 7.53
CA LEU A 208 6.41 -1.08 6.14
C LEU A 208 6.02 0.28 5.56
N ASN A 209 5.67 1.27 6.41
CA ASN A 209 5.37 2.60 5.93
C ASN A 209 6.59 3.18 5.19
N ILE A 210 6.42 3.49 3.91
CA ILE A 210 7.50 3.86 2.99
C ILE A 210 8.27 5.10 3.50
N SER A 211 7.56 6.07 4.07
CA SER A 211 8.16 7.29 4.60
C SER A 211 9.14 7.08 5.76
N ARG A 212 9.14 5.91 6.38
CA ARG A 212 10.15 5.53 7.39
C ARG A 212 11.51 5.20 6.78
N TYR A 213 11.51 4.83 5.51
CA TYR A 213 12.70 4.30 4.83
C TYR A 213 13.17 5.22 3.70
N VAL A 214 12.25 5.90 3.02
CA VAL A 214 12.54 6.80 1.91
C VAL A 214 12.17 8.23 2.31
N GLU A 215 13.17 9.06 2.55
CA GLU A 215 12.97 10.49 2.81
C GLU A 215 12.59 11.19 1.51
N THR A 216 11.32 11.54 1.39
CA THR A 216 10.81 12.29 0.23
C THR A 216 10.79 13.80 0.45
N ALA A 217 10.95 14.26 1.68
CA ALA A 217 11.05 15.67 1.97
C ALA A 217 12.28 16.24 1.27
N ALA A 218 12.12 17.26 0.46
CA ALA A 218 13.18 18.24 0.26
C ALA A 218 13.67 18.58 1.66
N THR A 219 15.01 18.52 1.91
CA THR A 219 15.62 18.86 3.18
C THR A 219 14.71 19.82 3.91
N ALA A 220 14.07 19.37 5.00
CA ALA A 220 13.15 20.23 5.72
C ALA A 220 13.92 21.53 5.92
N GLU A 221 13.43 22.63 5.36
CA GLU A 221 13.91 23.94 5.80
C GLU A 221 13.85 23.83 7.30
N THR A 222 14.99 23.92 7.93
CA THR A 222 15.06 23.88 9.39
C THR A 222 14.14 24.98 9.83
N VAL A 223 12.92 24.59 10.24
CA VAL A 223 11.94 25.58 10.69
C VAL A 223 12.60 26.24 11.88
N ASP A 224 13.01 27.50 11.70
CA ASP A 224 13.47 28.30 12.81
C ASP A 224 12.31 28.46 13.77
N VAL A 225 12.29 27.58 14.75
CA VAL A 225 11.23 27.52 15.77
C VAL A 225 11.11 28.87 16.46
N THR A 226 12.23 29.55 16.69
CA THR A 226 12.24 30.88 17.34
C THR A 226 11.58 31.93 16.46
N HIS A 227 11.89 31.94 15.17
CA HIS A 227 11.25 32.84 14.20
C HIS A 227 9.76 32.54 14.06
N THR A 228 9.40 31.26 13.98
CA THR A 228 8.01 30.81 13.80
C THR A 228 7.15 31.14 15.03
N LEU A 229 7.67 30.95 16.24
CA LEU A 229 7.01 31.32 17.49
C LEU A 229 6.80 32.83 17.60
N ARG A 230 7.81 33.63 17.21
CA ARG A 230 7.71 35.07 17.20
C ARG A 230 6.62 35.55 16.23
N ARG A 231 6.57 34.97 15.05
CA ARG A 231 5.54 35.27 14.05
C ARG A 231 4.14 34.84 14.51
N LEU A 232 4.02 33.74 15.23
CA LEU A 232 2.76 33.30 15.82
C LEU A 232 2.27 34.34 16.84
N GLN A 233 3.14 34.80 17.75
CA GLN A 233 2.81 35.85 18.73
C GLN A 233 2.37 37.14 18.06
N GLU A 234 3.06 37.57 17.00
CA GLU A 234 2.65 38.76 16.23
C GLU A 234 1.25 38.61 15.61
N LEU A 235 0.93 37.43 15.07
CA LEU A 235 -0.36 37.15 14.47
C LEU A 235 -1.48 37.08 15.53
N GLU A 236 -1.20 36.50 16.70
CA GLU A 236 -2.14 36.47 17.83
C GLU A 236 -2.44 37.90 18.33
N GLN A 237 -1.42 38.75 18.42
CA GLN A 237 -1.65 40.16 18.80
C GLN A 237 -2.51 40.88 17.74
N LYS A 238 -2.20 40.73 16.46
CA LYS A 238 -2.99 41.32 15.38
C LYS A 238 -4.44 40.84 15.39
N ARG A 239 -4.66 39.56 15.70
CA ARG A 239 -6.00 38.99 15.86
C ARG A 239 -6.75 39.67 17.03
N ALA A 240 -6.13 39.79 18.19
CA ALA A 240 -6.72 40.43 19.37
C ALA A 240 -7.08 41.89 19.08
N ASP A 241 -6.20 42.64 18.42
CA ASP A 241 -6.45 44.02 18.00
C ASP A 241 -7.61 44.15 17.01
N ALA A 242 -7.68 43.21 16.05
CA ALA A 242 -8.77 43.16 15.07
C ALA A 242 -10.11 42.79 15.73
N GLU A 243 -10.11 41.85 16.66
CA GLU A 243 -11.30 41.47 17.46
C GLU A 243 -11.80 42.65 18.31
N THR A 244 -10.90 43.37 18.95
CA THR A 244 -11.23 44.56 19.75
C THR A 244 -11.90 45.64 18.88
N ARG A 245 -11.31 45.91 17.71
CA ARG A 245 -11.91 46.88 16.75
C ARG A 245 -13.29 46.43 16.25
N MET A 246 -13.41 45.14 15.91
CA MET A 246 -14.69 44.56 15.49
C MET A 246 -15.75 44.72 16.57
N ARG A 247 -15.44 44.41 17.84
CA ARG A 247 -16.35 44.56 18.98
C ARG A 247 -16.76 46.01 19.22
N ALA A 248 -15.82 46.95 19.04
CA ALA A 248 -16.12 48.38 19.12
C ALA A 248 -17.17 48.81 18.06
N HIS A 249 -16.92 48.40 16.79
CA HIS A 249 -17.87 48.72 15.71
C HIS A 249 -19.25 48.03 15.92
N LEU A 250 -19.29 46.76 16.39
CA LEU A 250 -20.53 46.08 16.68
C LEU A 250 -21.33 46.82 17.77
N LYS A 251 -20.64 47.36 18.80
CA LYS A 251 -21.25 48.16 19.85
C LYS A 251 -21.84 49.47 19.30
N ASP A 252 -21.13 50.13 18.39
CA ASP A 252 -21.62 51.36 17.74
C ASP A 252 -22.88 51.10 16.88
N PHE A 253 -23.03 49.90 16.34
CA PHE A 253 -24.22 49.45 15.60
C PHE A 253 -25.32 48.81 16.49
N GLY A 254 -25.16 48.81 17.83
CA GLY A 254 -26.13 48.23 18.75
C GLY A 254 -26.13 46.70 18.85
N TYR A 255 -25.09 46.04 18.32
CA TYR A 255 -24.91 44.57 18.38
C TYR A 255 -23.82 44.18 19.39
N GLY A 256 -23.95 44.55 20.64
CA GLY A 256 -22.97 44.18 21.65
C GLY A 256 -23.55 44.19 23.04
N THR A 257 -23.58 43.05 23.69
CA THR A 257 -23.67 42.94 25.15
C THR A 257 -22.27 42.98 25.72
#